data_603035a4de7e2e00fe1652e8bcb95de0
#
_entry.id   603035a4de7e2e00fe1652e8bcb95de0
#
_cell.length_a   1.000
_cell.length_b   1.000
_cell.length_c   1.000
_cell.angle_alpha   90.00
_cell.angle_beta   90.00
_cell.angle_gamma   90.00
#
_symmetry.space_group_name_H-M   'P 1'
#
loop_
_entity.id
_entity.type
_entity.pdbx_description
1 polymer ?
#
loop_
_entity_poly.entity_id
_entity_poly.type
_entity_poly.pdbx_seq_one_letter_code
_entity_poly.pdbx_strand_id
1 'polypeptide(L)'
;FAGGALVLLGTKMKETAEILNVPLHELGGRNIPFHIVAIKRGSETIIPRGDDTIILNDIVYFTTTKKYIPYIRKIAGKENEADIRNVMIMGGSRIAVRTVQYMPEYMRTKIIVSDFNRCNRLTELVDDKVMIINGDGRDMELLLEE
;
A
#
# COMPACT_ATOMS: atom_id res chain seq x y z
N PHE A 1 10.14 -5.59 -13.99
CA PHE A 1 10.92 -6.52 -14.78
C PHE A 1 10.47 -6.47 -16.25
N ALA A 2 11.30 -6.94 -17.21
CA ALA A 2 10.97 -7.03 -18.64
C ALA A 2 10.34 -5.74 -19.22
N GLY A 3 10.95 -4.57 -19.02
CA GLY A 3 10.43 -3.28 -19.50
C GLY A 3 9.07 -2.88 -18.90
N GLY A 4 8.71 -3.42 -17.74
CA GLY A 4 7.44 -3.17 -17.05
C GLY A 4 6.31 -4.14 -17.44
N ALA A 5 6.58 -5.12 -18.28
CA ALA A 5 5.60 -6.15 -18.64
C ALA A 5 5.31 -7.10 -17.48
N LEU A 6 6.33 -7.45 -16.68
CA LEU A 6 6.20 -8.30 -15.50
C LEU A 6 6.27 -7.45 -14.22
N VAL A 7 5.32 -7.66 -13.33
CA VAL A 7 5.17 -6.96 -12.05
C VAL A 7 5.32 -7.95 -10.90
N LEU A 8 6.07 -7.58 -9.85
CA LEU A 8 6.05 -8.24 -8.56
C LEU A 8 5.11 -7.44 -7.64
N LEU A 9 4.07 -8.09 -7.15
CA LEU A 9 3.06 -7.49 -6.28
C LEU A 9 3.02 -8.23 -4.94
N GLY A 10 3.32 -7.52 -3.85
CA GLY A 10 3.09 -8.01 -2.48
C GLY A 10 1.74 -7.53 -1.97
N THR A 11 0.91 -8.43 -1.47
CA THR A 11 -0.39 -8.06 -0.90
C THR A 11 -0.71 -8.89 0.33
N LYS A 12 -1.28 -8.24 1.36
CA LYS A 12 -1.71 -8.91 2.59
C LYS A 12 -3.08 -9.55 2.38
N MET A 13 -3.23 -10.78 2.82
CA MET A 13 -4.48 -11.53 2.75
C MET A 13 -5.47 -11.05 3.80
N LYS A 14 -6.70 -10.76 3.36
CA LYS A 14 -7.84 -10.40 4.21
C LYS A 14 -8.72 -11.63 4.49
N GLU A 15 -9.63 -11.52 5.45
CA GLU A 15 -10.57 -12.59 5.78
C GLU A 15 -11.45 -13.02 4.59
N THR A 16 -11.74 -12.09 3.70
CA THR A 16 -12.55 -12.31 2.49
C THR A 16 -11.75 -12.85 1.30
N ALA A 17 -10.46 -13.19 1.49
CA ALA A 17 -9.64 -13.68 0.39
C ALA A 17 -10.07 -15.09 -0.04
N GLU A 18 -10.33 -15.26 -1.33
CA GLU A 18 -10.85 -16.50 -1.92
C GLU A 18 -9.84 -17.66 -1.90
N ILE A 19 -8.55 -17.36 -1.71
CA ILE A 19 -7.44 -18.33 -1.77
C ILE A 19 -6.93 -18.78 -0.40
N LEU A 20 -7.62 -18.40 0.69
CA LEU A 20 -7.26 -18.83 2.04
C LEU A 20 -7.48 -20.33 2.23
N ASN A 21 -6.53 -20.97 2.91
CA ASN A 21 -6.60 -22.39 3.31
C ASN A 21 -6.78 -23.38 2.14
N VAL A 22 -6.48 -22.94 0.90
CA VAL A 22 -6.49 -23.80 -0.29
C VAL A 22 -5.05 -24.21 -0.60
N PRO A 23 -4.74 -25.50 -0.79
CA PRO A 23 -3.43 -25.93 -1.24
C PRO A 23 -3.05 -25.30 -2.58
N LEU A 24 -1.79 -24.83 -2.71
CA LEU A 24 -1.37 -24.07 -3.88
C LEU A 24 -1.44 -24.89 -5.19
N HIS A 25 -1.27 -26.21 -5.13
CA HIS A 25 -1.40 -27.07 -6.30
C HIS A 25 -2.83 -27.09 -6.87
N GLU A 26 -3.85 -26.89 -6.04
CA GLU A 26 -5.24 -26.76 -6.49
C GLU A 26 -5.49 -25.41 -7.20
N LEU A 27 -4.76 -24.36 -6.82
CA LEU A 27 -4.82 -23.09 -7.52
C LEU A 27 -4.18 -23.19 -8.91
N GLY A 28 -3.06 -23.88 -9.03
CA GLY A 28 -2.29 -24.03 -10.28
C GLY A 28 -3.04 -24.72 -11.42
N GLY A 29 -3.98 -25.62 -11.12
CA GLY A 29 -4.80 -26.33 -12.13
C GLY A 29 -5.82 -25.46 -12.87
N ARG A 30 -6.01 -24.20 -12.48
CA ARG A 30 -7.03 -23.27 -13.00
C ARG A 30 -6.53 -22.31 -14.08
N ASN A 31 -5.34 -22.53 -14.65
CA ASN A 31 -4.73 -21.61 -15.63
C ASN A 31 -4.70 -20.15 -15.12
N ILE A 32 -4.24 -19.97 -13.89
CA ILE A 32 -4.19 -18.67 -13.23
C ILE A 32 -3.13 -17.75 -13.87
N PRO A 33 -3.41 -16.44 -14.02
CA PRO A 33 -2.51 -15.52 -14.69
C PRO A 33 -1.42 -14.93 -13.76
N PHE A 34 -0.98 -15.69 -12.76
CA PHE A 34 0.04 -15.29 -11.81
C PHE A 34 0.83 -16.48 -11.27
N HIS A 35 1.99 -16.20 -10.69
CA HIS A 35 2.74 -17.16 -9.88
C HIS A 35 2.96 -16.58 -8.48
N ILE A 36 2.87 -17.44 -7.45
CA ILE A 36 3.21 -17.09 -6.08
C ILE A 36 4.68 -17.42 -5.88
N VAL A 37 5.48 -16.41 -5.55
CA VAL A 37 6.96 -16.56 -5.45
C VAL A 37 7.46 -16.59 -4.03
N ALA A 38 6.72 -16.00 -3.08
CA ALA A 38 7.02 -16.04 -1.66
C ALA A 38 5.77 -15.76 -0.82
N ILE A 39 5.77 -16.27 0.40
CA ILE A 39 4.76 -15.98 1.43
C ILE A 39 5.51 -15.48 2.66
N LYS A 40 5.19 -14.27 3.14
CA LYS A 40 5.69 -13.76 4.41
C LYS A 40 4.63 -13.95 5.49
N ARG A 41 4.94 -14.80 6.46
CA ARG A 41 4.11 -15.15 7.60
C ARG A 41 4.78 -14.65 8.88
N GLY A 42 4.30 -13.55 9.45
CA GLY A 42 4.97 -12.87 10.56
C GLY A 42 6.38 -12.43 10.17
N SER A 43 7.41 -12.97 10.84
CA SER A 43 8.84 -12.71 10.54
C SER A 43 9.44 -13.68 9.54
N GLU A 44 8.78 -14.80 9.24
CA GLU A 44 9.28 -15.86 8.37
C GLU A 44 8.95 -15.58 6.90
N THR A 45 9.87 -15.97 6.00
CA THR A 45 9.63 -15.96 4.55
C THR A 45 9.66 -17.39 4.03
N ILE A 46 8.54 -17.84 3.47
CA ILE A 46 8.31 -19.19 2.96
C ILE A 46 8.44 -19.14 1.43
N ILE A 47 9.25 -20.03 0.86
CA ILE A 47 9.22 -20.29 -0.58
C ILE A 47 8.17 -21.37 -0.82
N PRO A 48 7.04 -21.04 -1.46
CA PRO A 48 5.86 -21.90 -1.47
C PRO A 48 6.07 -23.17 -2.30
N ARG A 49 5.48 -24.26 -1.81
CA ARG A 49 5.36 -25.54 -2.50
C ARG A 49 3.90 -25.85 -2.75
N GLY A 50 3.63 -26.88 -3.56
CA GLY A 50 2.25 -27.24 -3.94
C GLY A 50 1.32 -27.52 -2.76
N ASP A 51 1.82 -28.13 -1.69
CA ASP A 51 1.03 -28.49 -0.51
C ASP A 51 0.90 -27.38 0.53
N ASP A 52 1.63 -26.26 0.34
CA ASP A 52 1.50 -25.11 1.22
C ASP A 52 0.16 -24.41 1.02
N THR A 53 -0.33 -23.80 2.11
CA THR A 53 -1.56 -23.01 2.11
C THR A 53 -1.27 -21.57 2.52
N ILE A 54 -2.06 -20.66 2.00
CA ILE A 54 -2.08 -19.26 2.41
C ILE A 54 -3.07 -19.10 3.55
N ILE A 55 -2.68 -18.38 4.59
CA ILE A 55 -3.55 -18.10 5.73
C ILE A 55 -3.80 -16.59 5.90
N LEU A 56 -4.77 -16.25 6.74
CA LEU A 56 -5.09 -14.87 7.09
C LEU A 56 -3.85 -14.11 7.56
N ASN A 57 -3.72 -12.86 7.13
CA ASN A 57 -2.61 -11.96 7.40
C ASN A 57 -1.27 -12.28 6.74
N ASP A 58 -1.14 -13.38 6.00
CA ASP A 58 0.04 -13.59 5.17
C ASP A 58 0.20 -12.45 4.17
N ILE A 59 1.45 -12.06 3.91
CA ILE A 59 1.79 -11.20 2.77
C ILE A 59 2.28 -12.11 1.66
N VAL A 60 1.50 -12.20 0.59
CA VAL A 60 1.81 -13.07 -0.55
C VAL A 60 2.39 -12.23 -1.68
N TYR A 61 3.50 -12.70 -2.22
CA TYR A 61 4.18 -12.07 -3.34
C TYR A 61 3.84 -12.79 -4.64
N PHE A 62 3.22 -12.07 -5.55
CA PHE A 62 2.78 -12.56 -6.85
C PHE A 62 3.65 -11.98 -7.97
N THR A 63 4.01 -12.79 -8.95
CA THR A 63 4.46 -12.29 -10.25
C THR A 63 3.32 -12.38 -11.25
N THR A 64 3.08 -11.30 -11.97
CA THR A 64 1.98 -11.18 -12.93
C THR A 64 2.25 -10.05 -13.93
N THR A 65 1.30 -9.79 -14.83
CA THR A 65 1.30 -8.59 -15.66
C THR A 65 0.34 -7.53 -15.10
N LYS A 66 0.54 -6.26 -15.46
CA LYS A 66 -0.29 -5.14 -14.97
C LYS A 66 -1.79 -5.38 -15.15
N LYS A 67 -2.18 -6.05 -16.23
CA LYS A 67 -3.57 -6.38 -16.57
C LYS A 67 -4.28 -7.17 -15.47
N TYR A 68 -3.55 -8.02 -14.75
CA TYR A 68 -4.14 -8.94 -13.76
C TYR A 68 -4.01 -8.47 -12.31
N ILE A 69 -3.48 -7.27 -12.06
CA ILE A 69 -3.42 -6.68 -10.70
C ILE A 69 -4.81 -6.59 -10.06
N PRO A 70 -5.88 -6.13 -10.75
CA PRO A 70 -7.22 -6.09 -10.16
C PRO A 70 -7.72 -7.48 -9.75
N TYR A 71 -7.44 -8.52 -10.56
CA TYR A 71 -7.79 -9.90 -10.24
C TYR A 71 -7.09 -10.39 -8.96
N ILE A 72 -5.79 -10.10 -8.80
CA ILE A 72 -5.06 -10.45 -7.57
C ILE A 72 -5.62 -9.72 -6.35
N ARG A 73 -5.97 -8.43 -6.49
CA ARG A 73 -6.63 -7.68 -5.42
C ARG A 73 -7.94 -8.33 -4.98
N LYS A 74 -8.75 -8.77 -5.95
CA LYS A 74 -10.01 -9.47 -5.68
C LYS A 74 -9.78 -10.74 -4.87
N ILE A 75 -8.95 -11.67 -5.36
CA ILE A 75 -8.71 -12.94 -4.68
C ILE A 75 -7.99 -12.78 -3.32
N ALA A 76 -7.32 -11.65 -3.09
CA ALA A 76 -6.72 -11.27 -1.80
C ALA A 76 -7.73 -10.63 -0.82
N GLY A 77 -9.01 -10.50 -1.21
CA GLY A 77 -10.05 -9.89 -0.39
C GLY A 77 -10.00 -8.36 -0.35
N LYS A 78 -9.38 -7.71 -1.34
CA LYS A 78 -9.18 -6.25 -1.42
C LYS A 78 -10.00 -5.57 -2.50
N GLU A 79 -11.03 -6.22 -3.00
CA GLU A 79 -11.88 -5.70 -4.08
C GLU A 79 -12.55 -4.36 -3.69
N ASN A 80 -12.89 -4.20 -2.41
CA ASN A 80 -13.59 -3.03 -1.87
C ASN A 80 -12.68 -2.13 -1.00
N GLU A 81 -11.36 -2.26 -1.08
CA GLU A 81 -10.51 -1.26 -0.42
C GLU A 81 -10.76 0.09 -1.10
N ALA A 82 -11.37 1.00 -0.33
CA ALA A 82 -11.59 2.37 -0.78
C ALA A 82 -10.27 2.96 -1.28
N ASP A 83 -10.31 3.65 -2.40
CA ASP A 83 -9.15 4.40 -2.88
C ASP A 83 -8.66 5.31 -1.76
N ILE A 84 -7.36 5.27 -1.49
CA ILE A 84 -6.75 6.17 -0.50
C ILE A 84 -6.96 7.59 -1.00
N ARG A 85 -7.72 8.38 -0.25
CA ARG A 85 -8.03 9.78 -0.59
C ARG A 85 -7.40 10.77 0.37
N ASN A 86 -7.07 10.32 1.57
CA ASN A 86 -6.47 11.17 2.60
C ASN A 86 -5.07 10.65 2.92
N VAL A 87 -4.09 11.52 2.85
CA VAL A 87 -2.69 11.23 3.14
C VAL A 87 -2.18 12.23 4.15
N MET A 88 -1.55 11.74 5.21
CA MET A 88 -0.90 12.58 6.22
C MET A 88 0.61 12.35 6.14
N ILE A 89 1.37 13.42 6.05
CA ILE A 89 2.84 13.41 5.97
C ILE A 89 3.39 14.03 7.24
N MET A 90 4.18 13.26 7.98
CA MET A 90 4.86 13.77 9.19
C MET A 90 6.22 14.34 8.83
N GLY A 91 6.38 15.65 9.07
CA GLY A 91 7.59 16.42 8.81
C GLY A 91 7.59 17.16 7.47
N GLY A 92 8.15 18.38 7.50
CA GLY A 92 8.21 19.30 6.36
C GLY A 92 9.52 19.21 5.57
N SER A 93 10.06 18.03 5.30
CA SER A 93 11.31 17.88 4.54
C SER A 93 11.13 18.21 3.04
N ARG A 94 12.26 18.33 2.31
CA ARG A 94 12.22 18.43 0.84
C ARG A 94 11.53 17.22 0.20
N ILE A 95 11.62 16.07 0.85
CA ILE A 95 10.93 14.85 0.39
C ILE A 95 9.41 15.05 0.50
N ALA A 96 8.91 15.58 1.62
CA ALA A 96 7.49 15.89 1.80
C ALA A 96 6.97 16.80 0.68
N VAL A 97 7.66 17.92 0.41
CA VAL A 97 7.30 18.85 -0.67
C VAL A 97 7.26 18.15 -2.03
N ARG A 98 8.29 17.36 -2.35
CA ARG A 98 8.33 16.61 -3.61
C ARG A 98 7.22 15.56 -3.68
N THR A 99 6.95 14.85 -2.60
CA THR A 99 5.86 13.87 -2.55
C THR A 99 4.54 14.51 -2.90
N VAL A 100 4.22 15.65 -2.28
CA VAL A 100 2.98 16.38 -2.54
C VAL A 100 2.87 16.85 -3.98
N GLN A 101 3.97 17.35 -4.57
CA GLN A 101 4.00 17.80 -5.98
C GLN A 101 3.68 16.69 -6.99
N TYR A 102 3.92 15.43 -6.63
CA TYR A 102 3.61 14.26 -7.46
C TYR A 102 2.34 13.51 -7.02
N MET A 103 1.64 14.01 -6.00
CA MET A 103 0.41 13.39 -5.51
C MET A 103 -0.72 13.59 -6.54
N PRO A 104 -1.56 12.58 -6.79
CA PRO A 104 -2.74 12.74 -7.63
C PRO A 104 -3.70 13.79 -7.05
N GLU A 105 -4.36 14.58 -7.90
CA GLU A 105 -5.25 15.67 -7.50
C GLU A 105 -6.43 15.24 -6.63
N TYR A 106 -6.87 13.98 -6.75
CA TYR A 106 -7.97 13.45 -5.95
C TYR A 106 -7.58 13.11 -4.50
N MET A 107 -6.27 13.14 -4.17
CA MET A 107 -5.77 12.90 -2.82
C MET A 107 -5.70 14.20 -2.02
N ARG A 108 -6.35 14.20 -0.87
CA ARG A 108 -6.24 15.27 0.12
C ARG A 108 -5.01 15.01 0.97
N THR A 109 -4.12 15.99 1.03
CA THR A 109 -2.85 15.83 1.76
C THR A 109 -2.76 16.81 2.91
N LYS A 110 -2.39 16.30 4.08
CA LYS A 110 -2.04 17.09 5.27
C LYS A 110 -0.55 16.90 5.57
N ILE A 111 0.16 17.97 5.93
CA ILE A 111 1.56 17.92 6.38
C ILE A 111 1.61 18.43 7.81
N ILE A 112 2.08 17.59 8.76
CA ILE A 112 2.26 18.00 10.17
C ILE A 112 3.72 18.34 10.38
N VAL A 113 3.98 19.54 10.92
CA VAL A 113 5.33 20.07 11.15
C VAL A 113 5.40 20.78 12.49
N SER A 114 6.36 20.38 13.34
CA SER A 114 6.52 20.96 14.68
C SER A 114 7.12 22.37 14.69
N ASP A 115 7.92 22.72 13.68
CA ASP A 115 8.56 24.03 13.54
C ASP A 115 7.64 25.01 12.80
N PHE A 116 7.19 26.05 13.53
CA PHE A 116 6.30 27.07 13.01
C PHE A 116 6.89 27.86 11.82
N ASN A 117 8.20 28.21 11.88
CA ASN A 117 8.85 28.94 10.80
C ASN A 117 8.91 28.08 9.52
N ARG A 118 9.02 26.75 9.69
CA ARG A 118 9.00 25.82 8.58
C ARG A 118 7.59 25.66 8.00
N CYS A 119 6.55 25.71 8.82
CA CYS A 119 5.18 25.74 8.33
C CYS A 119 4.96 26.91 7.37
N ASN A 120 5.35 28.12 7.77
CA ASN A 120 5.20 29.32 6.94
C ASN A 120 5.95 29.20 5.60
N ARG A 121 7.15 28.62 5.62
CA ARG A 121 7.90 28.40 4.35
C ARG A 121 7.28 27.33 3.46
N LEU A 122 6.61 26.36 4.04
CA LEU A 122 5.95 25.29 3.26
C LEU A 122 4.73 25.82 2.51
N THR A 123 3.99 26.79 3.05
CA THR A 123 2.84 27.39 2.35
C THR A 123 3.24 28.04 1.02
N GLU A 124 4.49 28.50 0.89
CA GLU A 124 5.01 29.07 -0.35
C GLU A 124 5.49 28.00 -1.36
N LEU A 125 5.68 26.75 -0.92
CA LEU A 125 6.30 25.67 -1.71
C LEU A 125 5.33 24.61 -2.19
N VAL A 126 4.12 24.57 -1.62
CA VAL A 126 3.08 23.59 -1.95
C VAL A 126 1.80 24.28 -2.40
N ASP A 127 0.93 23.53 -3.10
CA ASP A 127 -0.37 24.01 -3.57
C ASP A 127 -1.32 24.31 -2.40
N ASP A 128 -2.23 25.28 -2.54
CA ASP A 128 -3.24 25.67 -1.55
C ASP A 128 -4.17 24.52 -1.12
N LYS A 129 -4.23 23.44 -1.90
CA LYS A 129 -4.98 22.24 -1.56
C LYS A 129 -4.33 21.39 -0.46
N VAL A 130 -3.07 21.69 -0.12
CA VAL A 130 -2.32 20.98 0.91
C VAL A 130 -2.48 21.67 2.24
N MET A 131 -3.08 21.00 3.21
CA MET A 131 -3.22 21.53 4.55
C MET A 131 -1.91 21.39 5.33
N ILE A 132 -1.39 22.47 5.87
CA ILE A 132 -0.21 22.47 6.73
C ILE A 132 -0.65 22.68 8.17
N ILE A 133 -0.27 21.76 9.05
CA ILE A 133 -0.63 21.74 10.46
C ILE A 133 0.65 21.92 11.28
N ASN A 134 0.66 22.94 12.16
CA ASN A 134 1.74 23.10 13.11
C ASN A 134 1.47 22.23 14.35
N GLY A 135 2.27 21.20 14.55
CA GLY A 135 2.14 20.27 15.66
C GLY A 135 3.17 19.15 15.64
N ASP A 136 3.22 18.38 16.73
CA ASP A 136 4.06 17.20 16.82
C ASP A 136 3.32 16.00 16.20
N GLY A 137 3.85 15.44 15.11
CA GLY A 137 3.27 14.25 14.45
C GLY A 137 3.28 12.97 15.30
N ARG A 138 3.79 13.01 16.53
CA ARG A 138 3.74 11.93 17.52
C ARG A 138 2.62 12.13 18.53
N ASP A 139 1.98 13.30 18.51
CA ASP A 139 0.85 13.60 19.39
C ASP A 139 -0.39 12.86 18.92
N MET A 140 -0.85 11.91 19.76
CA MET A 140 -1.99 11.07 19.42
C MET A 140 -3.31 11.85 19.41
N GLU A 141 -3.46 12.89 20.25
CA GLU A 141 -4.67 13.71 20.28
C GLU A 141 -4.78 14.48 18.96
N LEU A 142 -3.70 15.14 18.54
CA LEU A 142 -3.63 15.82 17.24
C LEU A 142 -3.96 14.89 16.08
N LEU A 143 -3.42 13.66 16.09
CA LEU A 143 -3.63 12.68 15.00
C LEU A 143 -5.05 12.14 14.94
N LEU A 144 -5.81 12.17 16.04
CA LEU A 144 -7.20 11.73 16.10
C LEU A 144 -8.19 12.85 15.72
N GLU A 145 -7.80 14.11 15.87
CA GLU A 145 -8.62 15.27 15.52
C GLU A 145 -8.56 15.58 14.02
N GLU A 146 -7.48 15.21 13.33
CA GLU A 146 -7.19 15.55 11.96
C GLU A 146 -7.44 14.39 10.96
#